data_ef911a3a5683136f6e72081700ddbca6
#
_entry.id   ef911a3a5683136f6e72081700ddbca6
#
_cell.length_a   1.000
_cell.length_b   1.000
_cell.length_c   1.000
_cell.angle_alpha   90.00
_cell.angle_beta   90.00
_cell.angle_gamma   90.00
#
_symmetry.space_group_name_H-M   'P 1'
#
loop_
_entity.id
_entity.type
_entity.pdbx_description
1 polymer ?
#
loop_
_entity_poly.entity_id
_entity_poly.type
_entity_poly.pdbx_seq_one_letter_code
_entity_poly.pdbx_strand_id
1 'polypeptide(L)'
;MTIEEKTIQILKFSGKKSDWKIWSRKFLAKGNLRGYKNLVVGTTKVPTLSAYKTACGQSNPTPAHTKIIETYKLSIKAFEDLILSINGETKAGRVAFDLVGQCCTDANPDGDPSLAWSRLVQKY
;
A
#
# COMPACT_ATOMS: atom_id res chain seq x y z
N MET A 1 -0.38 23.86 1.90
CA MET A 1 -1.18 22.69 1.40
C MET A 1 -2.15 23.15 0.33
N THR A 2 -2.15 22.50 -0.81
CA THR A 2 -3.06 22.79 -1.92
C THR A 2 -4.46 22.25 -1.65
N ILE A 3 -5.45 22.70 -2.43
CA ILE A 3 -6.81 22.16 -2.35
C ILE A 3 -6.83 20.67 -2.72
N GLU A 4 -6.02 20.26 -3.70
CA GLU A 4 -5.91 18.87 -4.11
C GLU A 4 -5.39 17.98 -2.98
N GLU A 5 -4.37 18.43 -2.26
CA GLU A 5 -3.82 17.71 -1.11
C GLU A 5 -4.88 17.55 -0.01
N LYS A 6 -5.67 18.58 0.25
CA LYS A 6 -6.78 18.48 1.20
C LYS A 6 -7.85 17.48 0.74
N THR A 7 -8.15 17.48 -0.55
CA THR A 7 -9.19 16.61 -1.14
C THR A 7 -8.83 15.13 -1.00
N ILE A 8 -7.55 14.75 -1.21
CA ILE A 8 -7.12 13.36 -1.12
C ILE A 8 -6.63 12.95 0.26
N GLN A 9 -6.46 13.91 1.17
CA GLN A 9 -6.07 13.62 2.54
C GLN A 9 -7.24 13.03 3.31
N ILE A 10 -7.02 11.88 3.96
CA ILE A 10 -8.04 11.18 4.72
C ILE A 10 -7.64 11.11 6.19
N LEU A 11 -8.66 10.91 7.05
CA LEU A 11 -8.41 10.63 8.46
C LEU A 11 -7.71 9.30 8.60
N LYS A 12 -6.85 9.20 9.62
CA LYS A 12 -6.15 7.94 9.91
C LYS A 12 -7.11 6.91 10.47
N PHE A 13 -6.89 5.63 10.13
CA PHE A 13 -7.67 4.54 10.67
C PHE A 13 -7.44 4.43 12.17
N SER A 14 -8.54 4.40 12.92
CA SER A 14 -8.52 4.34 14.38
C SER A 14 -8.13 2.97 14.95
N GLY A 15 -8.17 1.93 14.13
CA GLY A 15 -8.05 0.54 14.59
C GLY A 15 -9.34 -0.04 15.12
N LYS A 16 -10.44 0.72 15.12
CA LYS A 16 -11.75 0.24 15.56
C LYS A 16 -12.53 -0.34 14.38
N LYS A 17 -13.09 -1.52 14.59
CA LYS A 17 -13.89 -2.22 13.57
C LYS A 17 -15.05 -1.36 13.06
N SER A 18 -15.66 -0.55 13.93
CA SER A 18 -16.77 0.34 13.56
C SER A 18 -16.36 1.40 12.53
N ASP A 19 -15.09 1.79 12.46
CA ASP A 19 -14.61 2.82 11.54
C ASP A 19 -14.07 2.23 10.24
N TRP A 20 -13.92 0.92 10.15
CA TRP A 20 -13.28 0.25 9.02
C TRP A 20 -14.01 0.49 7.70
N LYS A 21 -15.33 0.35 7.69
CA LYS A 21 -16.12 0.43 6.45
C LYS A 21 -15.93 1.78 5.76
N ILE A 22 -16.02 2.86 6.52
CA ILE A 22 -15.88 4.21 5.97
C ILE A 22 -14.42 4.50 5.61
N TRP A 23 -13.51 4.18 6.53
CA TRP A 23 -12.09 4.45 6.30
C TRP A 23 -11.57 3.67 5.09
N SER A 24 -11.90 2.38 4.98
CA SER A 24 -11.41 1.55 3.89
C SER A 24 -11.88 2.04 2.52
N ARG A 25 -13.11 2.52 2.43
CA ARG A 25 -13.62 3.14 1.20
C ARG A 25 -12.85 4.40 0.83
N LYS A 26 -12.57 5.25 1.82
CA LYS A 26 -11.78 6.47 1.60
C LYS A 26 -10.35 6.15 1.17
N PHE A 27 -9.75 5.15 1.79
CA PHE A 27 -8.40 4.74 1.41
C PHE A 27 -8.35 4.21 -0.02
N LEU A 28 -9.30 3.36 -0.42
CA LEU A 28 -9.35 2.85 -1.80
C LEU A 28 -9.63 3.96 -2.82
N ALA A 29 -10.44 4.95 -2.48
CA ALA A 29 -10.65 6.11 -3.32
C ALA A 29 -9.36 6.91 -3.52
N LYS A 30 -8.60 7.12 -2.45
CA LYS A 30 -7.27 7.72 -2.52
C LYS A 30 -6.34 6.89 -3.40
N GLY A 31 -6.36 5.56 -3.24
CA GLY A 31 -5.56 4.65 -4.05
C GLY A 31 -5.90 4.74 -5.53
N ASN A 32 -7.17 4.89 -5.85
CA ASN A 32 -7.60 5.06 -7.23
C ASN A 32 -7.08 6.38 -7.82
N LEU A 33 -7.15 7.46 -7.06
CA LEU A 33 -6.61 8.76 -7.48
C LEU A 33 -5.09 8.72 -7.69
N ARG A 34 -4.38 7.98 -6.85
CA ARG A 34 -2.92 7.86 -6.92
C ARG A 34 -2.45 6.73 -7.85
N GLY A 35 -3.36 5.92 -8.36
CA GLY A 35 -3.06 4.89 -9.36
C GLY A 35 -2.62 3.54 -8.79
N TYR A 36 -2.69 3.31 -7.47
CA TYR A 36 -2.22 2.05 -6.89
C TYR A 36 -3.33 1.15 -6.33
N LYS A 37 -4.59 1.50 -6.51
CA LYS A 37 -5.71 0.71 -5.96
C LYS A 37 -5.61 -0.78 -6.30
N ASN A 38 -5.30 -1.12 -7.56
CA ASN A 38 -5.22 -2.51 -8.00
C ASN A 38 -4.09 -3.30 -7.31
N LEU A 39 -3.01 -2.62 -6.92
CA LEU A 39 -1.92 -3.24 -6.17
C LEU A 39 -2.33 -3.51 -4.72
N VAL A 40 -3.20 -2.69 -4.17
CA VAL A 40 -3.71 -2.85 -2.79
C VAL A 40 -4.72 -3.99 -2.72
N VAL A 41 -5.71 -3.99 -3.62
CA VAL A 41 -6.76 -5.01 -3.61
C VAL A 41 -6.34 -6.34 -4.23
N GLY A 42 -5.16 -6.42 -4.84
CA GLY A 42 -4.60 -7.66 -5.36
C GLY A 42 -4.98 -7.99 -6.80
N THR A 43 -5.65 -7.08 -7.51
CA THR A 43 -5.99 -7.28 -8.93
C THR A 43 -4.74 -7.27 -9.80
N THR A 44 -3.77 -6.41 -9.44
CA THR A 44 -2.44 -6.39 -10.06
C THR A 44 -1.44 -6.98 -9.08
N LYS A 45 -0.64 -7.93 -9.52
CA LYS A 45 0.37 -8.58 -8.68
C LYS A 45 1.49 -7.60 -8.34
N VAL A 46 1.87 -7.57 -7.06
CA VAL A 46 3.01 -6.77 -6.58
C VAL A 46 4.31 -7.47 -6.99
N PRO A 47 5.20 -6.80 -7.76
CA PRO A 47 6.49 -7.38 -8.11
C PRO A 47 7.37 -7.58 -6.87
N THR A 48 8.22 -8.61 -6.90
CA THR A 48 9.19 -8.82 -5.82
C THR A 48 10.40 -7.90 -6.01
N LEU A 49 11.17 -7.71 -4.92
CA LEU A 49 12.44 -6.97 -5.01
C LEU A 49 13.39 -7.63 -6.01
N SER A 50 13.43 -8.97 -6.03
CA SER A 50 14.27 -9.73 -6.98
C SER A 50 13.90 -9.42 -8.43
N ALA A 51 12.61 -9.42 -8.74
CA ALA A 51 12.14 -9.07 -10.09
C ALA A 51 12.50 -7.64 -10.47
N TYR A 52 12.35 -6.71 -9.51
CA TYR A 52 12.72 -5.31 -9.70
C TYR A 52 14.22 -5.14 -10.00
N LYS A 53 15.08 -5.78 -9.22
CA LYS A 53 16.53 -5.71 -9.42
C LYS A 53 16.93 -6.30 -10.76
N THR A 54 16.33 -7.42 -11.14
CA THR A 54 16.58 -8.05 -12.46
C THR A 54 16.19 -7.11 -13.59
N ALA A 55 15.01 -6.47 -13.49
CA ALA A 55 14.55 -5.52 -14.50
C ALA A 55 15.46 -4.30 -14.60
N CYS A 56 15.93 -3.76 -13.45
CA CYS A 56 16.85 -2.63 -13.42
C CYS A 56 18.22 -2.96 -14.03
N GLY A 57 18.65 -4.22 -13.96
CA GLY A 57 19.95 -4.66 -14.45
C GLY A 57 20.00 -4.95 -15.94
N GLN A 58 18.91 -4.79 -16.68
CA GLN A 58 18.87 -5.08 -18.11
C GLN A 58 19.58 -4.00 -18.93
N SER A 59 20.51 -4.41 -19.80
CA SER A 59 21.19 -3.47 -20.69
C SER A 59 20.29 -3.00 -21.83
N ASN A 60 19.33 -3.83 -22.26
CA ASN A 60 18.33 -3.51 -23.27
C ASN A 60 16.93 -3.72 -22.70
N PRO A 61 16.43 -2.80 -21.85
CA PRO A 61 15.16 -3.00 -21.20
C PRO A 61 13.99 -3.03 -22.19
N THR A 62 13.11 -4.02 -22.01
CA THR A 62 11.86 -4.13 -22.76
C THR A 62 10.75 -3.34 -22.08
N PRO A 63 9.61 -3.10 -22.76
CA PRO A 63 8.44 -2.51 -22.09
C PRO A 63 7.99 -3.31 -20.87
N ALA A 64 8.15 -4.64 -20.86
CA ALA A 64 7.84 -5.47 -19.70
C ALA A 64 8.77 -5.16 -18.51
N HIS A 65 10.06 -4.95 -18.75
CA HIS A 65 11.00 -4.55 -17.69
C HIS A 65 10.63 -3.19 -17.12
N THR A 66 10.34 -2.23 -17.97
CA THR A 66 9.92 -0.87 -17.55
C THR A 66 8.66 -0.94 -16.67
N LYS A 67 7.69 -1.79 -17.06
CA LYS A 67 6.45 -1.95 -16.28
C LYS A 67 6.73 -2.54 -14.91
N ILE A 68 7.61 -3.52 -14.79
CA ILE A 68 7.99 -4.09 -13.48
C ILE A 68 8.60 -3.01 -12.60
N ILE A 69 9.49 -2.19 -13.12
CA ILE A 69 10.14 -1.11 -12.37
C ILE A 69 9.11 -0.11 -11.85
N GLU A 70 8.23 0.35 -12.73
CA GLU A 70 7.19 1.33 -12.37
C GLU A 70 6.21 0.75 -11.36
N THR A 71 5.78 -0.50 -11.55
CA THR A 71 4.82 -1.16 -10.68
C THR A 71 5.41 -1.40 -9.30
N TYR A 72 6.69 -1.79 -9.22
CA TYR A 72 7.36 -1.97 -7.94
C TYR A 72 7.44 -0.66 -7.16
N LYS A 73 7.87 0.42 -7.80
CA LYS A 73 7.93 1.74 -7.17
C LYS A 73 6.55 2.20 -6.67
N LEU A 74 5.52 1.94 -7.46
CA LEU A 74 4.15 2.28 -7.08
C LEU A 74 3.66 1.44 -5.89
N SER A 75 4.08 0.17 -5.80
CA SER A 75 3.73 -0.69 -4.66
C SER A 75 4.34 -0.20 -3.35
N ILE A 76 5.56 0.32 -3.39
CA ILE A 76 6.21 0.92 -2.22
C ILE A 76 5.42 2.14 -1.76
N LYS A 77 5.03 3.00 -2.70
CA LYS A 77 4.22 4.18 -2.40
C LYS A 77 2.88 3.80 -1.78
N ALA A 78 2.23 2.75 -2.31
CA ALA A 78 0.98 2.25 -1.76
C ALA A 78 1.16 1.78 -0.31
N PHE A 79 2.22 1.04 -0.03
CA PHE A 79 2.51 0.56 1.32
C PHE A 79 2.79 1.72 2.28
N GLU A 80 3.59 2.69 1.86
CA GLU A 80 3.88 3.87 2.68
C GLU A 80 2.61 4.67 2.98
N ASP A 81 1.77 4.91 1.98
CA ASP A 81 0.50 5.60 2.18
C ASP A 81 -0.41 4.83 3.14
N LEU A 82 -0.41 3.49 3.04
CA LEU A 82 -1.23 2.64 3.91
C LEU A 82 -0.77 2.75 5.37
N ILE A 83 0.51 2.56 5.64
CA ILE A 83 1.03 2.59 7.02
C ILE A 83 0.89 3.98 7.64
N LEU A 84 1.09 5.04 6.85
CA LEU A 84 0.94 6.41 7.32
C LEU A 84 -0.52 6.81 7.55
N SER A 85 -1.45 6.06 6.98
CA SER A 85 -2.90 6.29 7.12
C SER A 85 -3.51 5.57 8.33
N ILE A 86 -2.69 5.01 9.21
CA ILE A 86 -3.15 4.32 10.42
C ILE A 86 -2.67 5.11 11.65
N ASN A 87 -3.55 5.29 12.62
CA ASN A 87 -3.21 5.98 13.86
C ASN A 87 -2.46 5.05 14.82
N GLY A 88 -1.13 5.08 14.77
CA GLY A 88 -0.27 4.25 15.63
C GLY A 88 -0.12 4.76 17.07
N GLU A 89 -0.73 5.89 17.42
CA GLU A 89 -0.61 6.48 18.75
C GLU A 89 -1.62 5.92 19.74
N THR A 90 -2.78 5.44 19.27
CA THR A 90 -3.78 4.81 20.12
C THR A 90 -3.52 3.32 20.25
N LYS A 91 -4.04 2.70 21.32
CA LYS A 91 -3.89 1.26 21.54
C LYS A 91 -4.53 0.45 20.39
N ALA A 92 -5.74 0.80 20.00
CA ALA A 92 -6.46 0.12 18.93
C ALA A 92 -5.77 0.33 17.57
N GLY A 93 -5.33 1.56 17.29
CA GLY A 93 -4.63 1.88 16.05
C GLY A 93 -3.25 1.22 15.97
N ARG A 94 -2.55 1.07 17.10
CA ARG A 94 -1.26 0.40 17.17
C ARG A 94 -1.37 -1.06 16.70
N VAL A 95 -2.46 -1.75 17.03
CA VAL A 95 -2.69 -3.14 16.57
C VAL A 95 -2.75 -3.19 15.04
N ALA A 96 -3.51 -2.29 14.43
CA ALA A 96 -3.60 -2.21 12.97
C ALA A 96 -2.26 -1.82 12.34
N PHE A 97 -1.57 -0.84 12.94
CA PHE A 97 -0.26 -0.37 12.48
C PHE A 97 0.77 -1.52 12.49
N ASP A 98 0.84 -2.28 13.58
CA ASP A 98 1.76 -3.39 13.70
C ASP A 98 1.42 -4.52 12.71
N LEU A 99 0.13 -4.76 12.47
CA LEU A 99 -0.32 -5.76 11.50
C LEU A 99 0.19 -5.43 10.09
N VAL A 100 0.10 -4.17 9.70
CA VAL A 100 0.64 -3.71 8.39
C VAL A 100 2.16 -3.77 8.38
N GLY A 101 2.81 -3.36 9.48
CA GLY A 101 4.27 -3.39 9.59
C GLY A 101 4.87 -4.79 9.44
N GLN A 102 4.12 -5.83 9.80
CA GLN A 102 4.55 -7.22 9.64
C GLN A 102 4.55 -7.70 8.18
N CYS A 103 4.07 -6.89 7.27
CA CYS A 103 4.00 -7.22 5.84
C CYS A 103 5.24 -6.78 5.04
N CYS A 104 6.33 -6.47 5.72
CA CYS A 104 7.65 -6.37 5.13
C CYS A 104 8.24 -7.77 5.14
N THR A 105 8.27 -8.42 3.97
CA THR A 105 8.68 -9.82 3.81
C THR A 105 10.04 -9.91 3.14
N ASP A 106 10.63 -11.12 3.10
CA ASP A 106 11.90 -11.34 2.39
C ASP A 106 11.76 -11.03 0.90
N ALA A 107 10.62 -11.35 0.30
CA ALA A 107 10.35 -11.07 -1.12
C ALA A 107 10.11 -9.57 -1.38
N ASN A 108 9.48 -8.88 -0.40
CA ASN A 108 9.13 -7.46 -0.49
C ASN A 108 9.51 -6.76 0.82
N PRO A 109 10.83 -6.52 1.05
CA PRO A 109 11.28 -5.96 2.33
C PRO A 109 10.81 -4.54 2.60
N ASP A 110 10.45 -3.79 1.55
CA ASP A 110 9.90 -2.44 1.70
C ASP A 110 8.37 -2.43 1.87
N GLY A 111 7.77 -3.61 2.00
CA GLY A 111 6.36 -3.78 2.26
C GLY A 111 5.57 -4.33 1.07
N ASP A 112 4.58 -5.18 1.39
CA ASP A 112 3.64 -5.74 0.41
C ASP A 112 2.25 -5.18 0.70
N PRO A 113 1.77 -4.19 -0.08
CA PRO A 113 0.49 -3.55 0.19
C PRO A 113 -0.70 -4.49 0.04
N SER A 114 -0.64 -5.45 -0.87
CA SER A 114 -1.70 -6.43 -1.08
C SER A 114 -1.85 -7.36 0.12
N LEU A 115 -0.73 -7.86 0.65
CA LEU A 115 -0.73 -8.70 1.85
C LEU A 115 -1.25 -7.92 3.05
N ALA A 116 -0.79 -6.68 3.23
CA ALA A 116 -1.23 -5.82 4.31
C ALA A 116 -2.73 -5.57 4.26
N TRP A 117 -3.25 -5.21 3.10
CA TRP A 117 -4.68 -4.99 2.90
C TRP A 117 -5.50 -6.24 3.20
N SER A 118 -5.06 -7.39 2.70
CA SER A 118 -5.71 -8.67 2.94
C SER A 118 -5.83 -8.97 4.44
N ARG A 119 -4.77 -8.74 5.20
CA ARG A 119 -4.78 -8.95 6.65
C ARG A 119 -5.72 -8.00 7.38
N LEU A 120 -5.76 -6.73 6.95
CA LEU A 120 -6.70 -5.77 7.51
C LEU A 120 -8.15 -6.17 7.23
N VAL A 121 -8.44 -6.59 6.00
CA VAL A 121 -9.79 -7.06 5.63
C VAL A 121 -10.22 -8.25 6.48
N GLN A 122 -9.32 -9.19 6.73
CA GLN A 122 -9.61 -10.37 7.56
C GLN A 122 -9.90 -10.00 9.02
N LYS A 123 -9.23 -8.97 9.53
CA LYS A 123 -9.39 -8.58 10.93
C LYS A 123 -10.59 -7.66 11.16
N TYR A 124 -10.82 -6.76 10.24
CA TYR A 124 -11.82 -5.70 10.39
C TYR A 124 -12.96 -5.85 9.39
#